data_118638b17fbd237ecd10c54c7e96eb5e
#
_entry.id   118638b17fbd237ecd10c54c7e96eb5e
#
_cell.length_a   1.000
_cell.length_b   1.000
_cell.length_c   1.000
_cell.angle_alpha   90.00
_cell.angle_beta   90.00
_cell.angle_gamma   90.00
#
_symmetry.space_group_name_H-M   'P 1'
#
loop_
_entity.id
_entity.type
_entity.pdbx_description
1 polymer ?
#
loop_
_entity_poly.entity_id
_entity_poly.type
_entity_poly.pdbx_seq_one_letter_code
_entity_poly.pdbx_strand_id
1 'polypeptide(L)'
;QYENDDLMRKMRGDEDYGIACCVSYQAIGKAIQFFGARANLAKALLLAINGGRCENTGTLMVKGIEPLHSDKLDFNEVMTNYHKVLHEVARVYNDAMNIIHYMHDKYDYERSQMALVDTNPAINLAYGAAGLSIAADSLSAIKFATVRVVRNEMGLSESFEIEGEYPCYGNDDDRVDNIAKEIVHDFSEELKALPVYKNAEPTLSILTITSNVMYGHKTGATPDGRAKGTAFAPGANPMHGRDSHGAIASLSSVAKLDYNDAKDGISNTFSIVPKSLGPTVESRIGNLVAM
;
A
#
# COMPACT_ATOMS: atom_id res chain seq x y z
N GLN A 1 12.63 22.64 -2.35
CA GLN A 1 12.76 21.16 -2.41
C GLN A 1 12.23 20.66 -3.75
N TYR A 2 11.03 21.08 -4.14
CA TYR A 2 10.39 20.67 -5.39
C TYR A 2 11.18 21.07 -6.64
N GLU A 3 11.78 22.24 -6.67
CA GLU A 3 12.60 22.72 -7.79
C GLU A 3 13.83 21.83 -8.09
N ASN A 4 14.23 21.02 -7.12
CA ASN A 4 15.38 20.10 -7.23
C ASN A 4 14.98 18.63 -7.36
N ASP A 5 13.69 18.34 -7.56
CA ASP A 5 13.21 16.96 -7.71
C ASP A 5 13.12 16.57 -9.19
N ASP A 6 14.23 16.06 -9.72
CA ASP A 6 14.35 15.67 -11.13
C ASP A 6 13.40 14.52 -11.50
N LEU A 7 13.11 13.61 -10.56
CA LEU A 7 12.16 12.51 -10.78
C LEU A 7 10.75 13.06 -11.00
N MET A 8 10.29 13.93 -10.11
CA MET A 8 8.96 14.51 -10.21
C MET A 8 8.81 15.41 -11.42
N ARG A 9 9.84 16.21 -11.74
CA ARG A 9 9.88 17.02 -12.95
C ARG A 9 9.79 16.15 -14.22
N LYS A 10 10.54 15.05 -14.27
CA LYS A 10 10.47 14.08 -15.37
C LYS A 10 9.12 13.40 -15.49
N MET A 11 8.52 13.03 -14.35
CA MET A 11 7.22 12.34 -14.31
C MET A 11 6.05 13.24 -14.72
N ARG A 12 6.10 14.52 -14.37
CA ARG A 12 4.98 15.47 -14.55
C ARG A 12 5.21 16.50 -15.66
N GLY A 13 6.44 16.63 -16.14
CA GLY A 13 6.79 17.54 -17.22
C GLY A 13 6.64 19.02 -16.90
N ASP A 14 6.48 19.37 -15.62
CA ASP A 14 6.25 20.74 -15.15
C ASP A 14 6.95 21.00 -13.82
N GLU A 15 7.28 22.26 -13.57
CA GLU A 15 7.86 22.74 -12.32
C GLU A 15 6.79 23.39 -11.41
N ASP A 16 5.63 23.75 -11.98
CA ASP A 16 4.52 24.36 -11.24
C ASP A 16 3.53 23.29 -10.76
N TYR A 17 3.79 22.78 -9.58
CA TYR A 17 3.02 21.71 -9.00
C TYR A 17 2.80 21.87 -7.50
N GLY A 18 1.81 21.17 -7.01
CA GLY A 18 1.46 21.10 -5.59
C GLY A 18 1.06 19.71 -5.16
N ILE A 19 0.92 19.53 -3.87
CA ILE A 19 0.37 18.30 -3.30
C ILE A 19 -1.14 18.47 -3.15
N ALA A 20 -1.89 17.72 -3.93
CA ALA A 20 -3.33 17.63 -3.78
C ALA A 20 -3.67 16.64 -2.65
N CYS A 21 -4.61 17.01 -1.81
CA CYS A 21 -5.05 16.23 -0.66
C CYS A 21 -3.88 15.90 0.29
N CYS A 22 -3.47 14.64 0.38
CA CYS A 22 -2.53 14.16 1.41
C CYS A 22 -1.13 13.85 0.88
N VAL A 23 -1.03 13.27 -0.31
CA VAL A 23 0.23 12.78 -0.91
C VAL A 23 0.28 12.96 -2.42
N SER A 24 -0.86 13.20 -3.06
CA SER A 24 -0.98 13.21 -4.51
C SER A 24 -0.30 14.43 -5.10
N TYR A 25 0.63 14.17 -5.99
CA TYR A 25 1.39 15.18 -6.68
C TYR A 25 0.73 15.57 -8.01
N GLN A 26 0.45 16.85 -8.21
CA GLN A 26 -0.23 17.32 -9.42
C GLN A 26 0.38 18.61 -9.99
N ALA A 27 0.44 18.69 -11.32
CA ALA A 27 0.69 19.94 -12.02
C ALA A 27 -0.53 20.86 -11.88
N ILE A 28 -0.33 22.04 -11.29
CA ILE A 28 -1.41 22.97 -10.93
C ILE A 28 -2.08 23.51 -12.20
N GLY A 29 -3.42 23.38 -12.26
CA GLY A 29 -4.22 23.81 -13.41
C GLY A 29 -4.10 22.93 -14.66
N LYS A 30 -3.21 21.94 -14.69
CA LYS A 30 -2.95 21.09 -15.85
C LYS A 30 -3.36 19.63 -15.65
N ALA A 31 -3.63 19.22 -14.43
CA ALA A 31 -4.06 17.88 -14.10
C ALA A 31 -5.28 17.90 -13.17
N ILE A 32 -6.13 16.89 -13.32
CA ILE A 32 -7.23 16.58 -12.40
C ILE A 32 -7.09 15.15 -11.91
N GLN A 33 -7.64 14.86 -10.73
CA GLN A 33 -7.53 13.56 -10.10
C GLN A 33 -8.87 13.08 -9.59
N PHE A 34 -9.16 11.81 -9.86
CA PHE A 34 -10.28 11.09 -9.25
C PHE A 34 -9.74 10.04 -8.28
N PHE A 35 -10.25 10.06 -7.07
CA PHE A 35 -9.87 9.14 -5.99
C PHE A 35 -11.12 8.63 -5.28
N GLY A 36 -11.21 7.32 -5.00
CA GLY A 36 -12.44 6.78 -4.41
C GLY A 36 -12.24 5.81 -3.25
N ALA A 37 -11.27 4.92 -3.32
CA ALA A 37 -11.15 3.82 -2.38
C ALA A 37 -9.70 3.37 -2.20
N ARG A 38 -9.50 2.31 -1.40
CA ARG A 38 -8.18 1.67 -1.20
C ARG A 38 -8.31 0.16 -1.21
N ALA A 39 -7.35 -0.53 -1.83
CA ALA A 39 -7.20 -1.97 -1.73
C ALA A 39 -6.51 -2.33 -0.40
N ASN A 40 -6.98 -3.40 0.24
CA ASN A 40 -6.38 -3.93 1.46
C ASN A 40 -5.45 -5.11 1.10
N LEU A 41 -4.15 -4.86 0.99
CA LEU A 41 -3.14 -5.83 0.59
C LEU A 41 -3.00 -6.99 1.59
N ALA A 42 -3.10 -6.70 2.89
CA ALA A 42 -3.06 -7.74 3.94
C ALA A 42 -4.29 -8.66 3.88
N LYS A 43 -5.46 -8.12 3.55
CA LYS A 43 -6.68 -8.91 3.34
C LYS A 43 -6.57 -9.76 2.09
N ALA A 44 -6.00 -9.22 1.01
CA ALA A 44 -5.72 -9.96 -0.22
C ALA A 44 -4.81 -11.18 0.07
N LEU A 45 -3.80 -11.03 0.92
CA LEU A 45 -2.94 -12.13 1.35
C LEU A 45 -3.72 -13.20 2.14
N LEU A 46 -4.61 -12.81 3.04
CA LEU A 46 -5.47 -13.77 3.74
C LEU A 46 -6.43 -14.50 2.80
N LEU A 47 -6.96 -13.83 1.77
CA LEU A 47 -7.75 -14.49 0.73
C LEU A 47 -6.91 -15.53 -0.04
N ALA A 48 -5.65 -15.23 -0.35
CA ALA A 48 -4.72 -16.17 -1.00
C ALA A 48 -4.48 -17.42 -0.15
N ILE A 49 -4.33 -17.26 1.17
CA ILE A 49 -4.12 -18.37 2.12
C ILE A 49 -5.40 -19.21 2.30
N ASN A 50 -6.57 -18.58 2.21
CA ASN A 50 -7.87 -19.20 2.49
C ASN A 50 -8.64 -19.64 1.21
N GLY A 51 -7.95 -19.87 0.10
CA GLY A 51 -8.60 -20.33 -1.13
C GLY A 51 -9.66 -19.35 -1.67
N GLY A 52 -9.38 -18.05 -1.60
CA GLY A 52 -10.27 -16.98 -2.03
C GLY A 52 -11.43 -16.67 -1.07
N ARG A 53 -11.45 -17.25 0.12
CA ARG A 53 -12.52 -17.05 1.12
C ARG A 53 -12.10 -16.04 2.18
N CYS A 54 -13.07 -15.23 2.59
CA CYS A 54 -12.91 -14.30 3.70
C CYS A 54 -12.78 -15.07 5.03
N GLU A 55 -11.69 -14.87 5.77
CA GLU A 55 -11.42 -15.53 7.05
C GLU A 55 -12.44 -15.19 8.14
N ASN A 56 -13.10 -14.05 8.03
CA ASN A 56 -14.09 -13.63 9.04
C ASN A 56 -15.51 -14.16 8.76
N THR A 57 -15.89 -14.36 7.50
CA THR A 57 -17.27 -14.70 7.11
C THR A 57 -17.41 -16.02 6.37
N GLY A 58 -16.31 -16.60 5.90
CA GLY A 58 -16.33 -17.80 5.05
C GLY A 58 -16.80 -17.54 3.60
N THR A 59 -17.21 -16.32 3.29
CA THR A 59 -17.73 -15.96 1.96
C THR A 59 -16.63 -16.10 0.91
N LEU A 60 -16.93 -16.79 -0.20
CA LEU A 60 -16.04 -16.84 -1.35
C LEU A 60 -16.02 -15.48 -2.05
N MET A 61 -14.89 -14.79 -1.98
CA MET A 61 -14.69 -13.47 -2.56
C MET A 61 -13.96 -13.53 -3.90
N VAL A 62 -12.97 -14.43 -4.03
CA VAL A 62 -12.17 -14.62 -5.23
C VAL A 62 -12.27 -16.08 -5.68
N LYS A 63 -12.68 -16.32 -6.92
CA LYS A 63 -12.79 -17.65 -7.50
C LYS A 63 -11.46 -18.10 -8.09
N GLY A 64 -11.25 -19.43 -8.17
CA GLY A 64 -10.09 -20.02 -8.84
C GLY A 64 -8.78 -19.93 -8.06
N ILE A 65 -8.86 -19.64 -6.76
CA ILE A 65 -7.71 -19.71 -5.86
C ILE A 65 -7.63 -21.13 -5.30
N GLU A 66 -6.50 -21.81 -5.51
CA GLU A 66 -6.29 -23.16 -5.03
C GLU A 66 -6.16 -23.18 -3.50
N PRO A 67 -6.89 -24.05 -2.79
CA PRO A 67 -6.74 -24.20 -1.37
C PRO A 67 -5.33 -24.68 -1.00
N LEU A 68 -4.73 -24.08 0.01
CA LEU A 68 -3.48 -24.57 0.60
C LEU A 68 -3.80 -25.74 1.53
N HIS A 69 -3.30 -26.93 1.19
CA HIS A 69 -3.59 -28.15 1.93
C HIS A 69 -2.68 -28.37 3.14
N SER A 70 -1.48 -27.79 3.11
CA SER A 70 -0.53 -27.87 4.23
C SER A 70 -0.83 -26.76 5.25
N ASP A 71 -0.74 -27.10 6.54
CA ASP A 71 -0.78 -26.09 7.59
C ASP A 71 0.53 -25.29 7.64
N LYS A 72 1.66 -25.87 7.26
CA LYS A 72 2.90 -25.13 7.04
C LYS A 72 2.81 -24.39 5.70
N LEU A 73 2.91 -23.08 5.74
CA LEU A 73 2.85 -22.24 4.55
C LEU A 73 4.15 -22.37 3.74
N ASP A 74 4.00 -22.57 2.43
CA ASP A 74 5.09 -22.45 1.45
C ASP A 74 5.02 -21.08 0.77
N PHE A 75 6.17 -20.41 0.69
CA PHE A 75 6.24 -19.05 0.14
C PHE A 75 5.79 -18.99 -1.33
N ASN A 76 6.21 -19.94 -2.17
CA ASN A 76 5.90 -19.91 -3.59
C ASN A 76 4.41 -20.21 -3.87
N GLU A 77 3.83 -21.15 -3.11
CA GLU A 77 2.40 -21.45 -3.20
C GLU A 77 1.56 -20.24 -2.79
N VAL A 78 1.93 -19.58 -1.67
CA VAL A 78 1.25 -18.37 -1.20
C VAL A 78 1.39 -17.23 -2.20
N MET A 79 2.59 -16.97 -2.75
CA MET A 79 2.82 -15.94 -3.75
C MET A 79 2.03 -16.22 -5.04
N THR A 80 1.99 -17.43 -5.51
CA THR A 80 1.19 -17.81 -6.68
C THR A 80 -0.28 -17.47 -6.51
N ASN A 81 -0.85 -17.78 -5.35
CA ASN A 81 -2.23 -17.43 -5.04
C ASN A 81 -2.41 -15.94 -4.81
N TYR A 82 -1.42 -15.29 -4.19
CA TYR A 82 -1.47 -13.86 -3.91
C TYR A 82 -1.52 -13.02 -5.20
N HIS A 83 -0.70 -13.35 -6.20
CA HIS A 83 -0.77 -12.69 -7.52
C HIS A 83 -2.15 -12.84 -8.17
N LYS A 84 -2.75 -14.05 -8.13
CA LYS A 84 -4.13 -14.25 -8.64
C LYS A 84 -5.15 -13.38 -7.89
N VAL A 85 -5.01 -13.25 -6.57
CA VAL A 85 -5.90 -12.41 -5.77
C VAL A 85 -5.67 -10.93 -6.08
N LEU A 86 -4.41 -10.47 -6.21
CA LEU A 86 -4.09 -9.08 -6.58
C LEU A 86 -4.66 -8.73 -7.95
N HIS A 87 -4.56 -9.63 -8.95
CA HIS A 87 -5.19 -9.46 -10.26
C HIS A 87 -6.70 -9.21 -10.15
N GLU A 88 -7.41 -10.06 -9.41
CA GLU A 88 -8.88 -9.91 -9.25
C GLU A 88 -9.24 -8.67 -8.42
N VAL A 89 -8.47 -8.33 -7.39
CA VAL A 89 -8.64 -7.09 -6.62
C VAL A 89 -8.43 -5.88 -7.51
N ALA A 90 -7.39 -5.86 -8.35
CA ALA A 90 -7.13 -4.77 -9.30
C ALA A 90 -8.29 -4.62 -10.28
N ARG A 91 -8.80 -5.74 -10.85
CA ARG A 91 -9.93 -5.74 -11.77
C ARG A 91 -11.20 -5.15 -11.13
N VAL A 92 -11.61 -5.66 -9.97
CA VAL A 92 -12.80 -5.18 -9.26
C VAL A 92 -12.64 -3.71 -8.84
N TYR A 93 -11.46 -3.32 -8.41
CA TYR A 93 -11.16 -1.95 -8.01
C TYR A 93 -11.23 -1.00 -9.22
N ASN A 94 -10.62 -1.39 -10.34
CA ASN A 94 -10.68 -0.61 -11.58
C ASN A 94 -12.12 -0.46 -12.08
N ASP A 95 -12.91 -1.53 -12.10
CA ASP A 95 -14.33 -1.48 -12.51
C ASP A 95 -15.12 -0.51 -11.62
N ALA A 96 -14.92 -0.57 -10.30
CA ALA A 96 -15.57 0.34 -9.35
C ALA A 96 -15.16 1.82 -9.59
N MET A 97 -13.87 2.08 -9.81
CA MET A 97 -13.37 3.42 -10.06
C MET A 97 -13.84 3.97 -11.40
N ASN A 98 -13.93 3.15 -12.44
CA ASN A 98 -14.50 3.54 -13.73
C ASN A 98 -15.98 3.93 -13.60
N ILE A 99 -16.76 3.18 -12.82
CA ILE A 99 -18.16 3.51 -12.55
C ILE A 99 -18.27 4.85 -11.79
N ILE A 100 -17.44 5.05 -10.78
CA ILE A 100 -17.42 6.29 -9.99
C ILE A 100 -17.07 7.48 -10.89
N HIS A 101 -16.01 7.37 -11.70
CA HIS A 101 -15.59 8.41 -12.63
C HIS A 101 -16.69 8.72 -13.68
N TYR A 102 -17.28 7.69 -14.27
CA TYR A 102 -18.43 7.86 -15.19
C TYR A 102 -19.61 8.57 -14.52
N MET A 103 -19.93 8.23 -13.26
CA MET A 103 -21.03 8.89 -12.54
C MET A 103 -20.75 10.35 -12.23
N HIS A 104 -19.50 10.71 -11.91
CA HIS A 104 -19.09 12.10 -11.74
C HIS A 104 -19.24 12.87 -13.05
N ASP A 105 -18.76 12.32 -14.16
CA ASP A 105 -18.88 12.93 -15.47
C ASP A 105 -20.35 13.11 -15.91
N LYS A 106 -21.19 12.07 -15.72
CA LYS A 106 -22.60 12.08 -16.06
C LYS A 106 -23.39 13.21 -15.37
N TYR A 107 -23.03 13.56 -14.14
CA TYR A 107 -23.70 14.60 -13.37
C TYR A 107 -22.94 15.93 -13.34
N ASP A 108 -22.11 16.18 -14.34
CA ASP A 108 -21.35 17.44 -14.53
C ASP A 108 -20.39 17.81 -13.39
N TYR A 109 -20.09 16.89 -12.49
CA TYR A 109 -19.16 17.15 -11.38
C TYR A 109 -17.75 17.44 -11.91
N GLU A 110 -17.26 16.61 -12.84
CA GLU A 110 -15.99 16.83 -13.51
C GLU A 110 -15.94 18.17 -14.22
N ARG A 111 -16.99 18.51 -14.99
CA ARG A 111 -17.10 19.77 -15.70
C ARG A 111 -16.99 20.97 -14.76
N SER A 112 -17.61 20.91 -13.59
CA SER A 112 -17.51 21.95 -12.57
C SER A 112 -16.10 22.10 -12.03
N GLN A 113 -15.37 20.98 -11.85
CA GLN A 113 -13.96 21.00 -11.42
C GLN A 113 -13.05 21.58 -12.49
N MET A 114 -13.33 21.34 -13.77
CA MET A 114 -12.51 21.80 -14.89
C MET A 114 -12.60 23.29 -15.17
N ALA A 115 -13.47 24.03 -14.48
CA ALA A 115 -13.57 25.48 -14.61
C ALA A 115 -12.27 26.23 -14.24
N LEU A 116 -11.39 25.58 -13.47
CA LEU A 116 -10.13 26.15 -12.96
C LEU A 116 -8.88 25.48 -13.55
N VAL A 117 -9.03 24.65 -14.56
CA VAL A 117 -7.92 23.92 -15.21
C VAL A 117 -7.89 24.20 -16.71
N ASP A 118 -6.83 23.80 -17.36
CA ASP A 118 -6.65 23.92 -18.80
C ASP A 118 -7.74 23.18 -19.59
N THR A 119 -7.89 23.54 -20.86
CA THR A 119 -8.93 22.97 -21.73
C THR A 119 -8.72 21.48 -22.03
N ASN A 120 -7.50 20.96 -21.85
CA ASN A 120 -7.17 19.55 -22.04
C ASN A 120 -6.26 19.05 -20.91
N PRO A 121 -6.81 18.90 -19.69
CA PRO A 121 -5.99 18.50 -18.56
C PRO A 121 -5.63 17.01 -18.63
N ALA A 122 -4.50 16.66 -18.03
CA ALA A 122 -4.20 15.26 -17.73
C ALA A 122 -5.18 14.74 -16.66
N ILE A 123 -5.77 13.58 -16.89
CA ILE A 123 -6.70 12.95 -15.95
C ILE A 123 -5.98 11.80 -15.26
N ASN A 124 -5.85 11.86 -13.93
CA ASN A 124 -5.30 10.78 -13.11
C ASN A 124 -6.45 10.04 -12.42
N LEU A 125 -6.47 8.72 -12.54
CA LEU A 125 -7.34 7.86 -11.76
C LEU A 125 -6.52 7.27 -10.63
N ALA A 126 -6.70 7.81 -9.42
CA ALA A 126 -5.89 7.53 -8.28
C ALA A 126 -6.40 6.31 -7.51
N TYR A 127 -5.61 5.26 -7.52
CA TYR A 127 -5.79 4.07 -6.70
C TYR A 127 -4.99 4.22 -5.40
N GLY A 128 -5.42 3.52 -4.35
CA GLY A 128 -4.71 3.50 -3.09
C GLY A 128 -4.55 2.08 -2.55
N ALA A 129 -3.46 1.86 -1.81
CA ALA A 129 -3.19 0.61 -1.13
C ALA A 129 -2.98 0.82 0.37
N ALA A 130 -3.49 -0.13 1.17
CA ALA A 130 -3.37 -0.19 2.62
C ALA A 130 -2.79 -1.53 3.06
N GLY A 131 -2.03 -1.54 4.16
CA GLY A 131 -1.52 -2.77 4.76
C GLY A 131 -0.25 -3.31 4.10
N LEU A 132 0.54 -2.46 3.45
CA LEU A 132 1.78 -2.86 2.79
C LEU A 132 2.76 -3.53 3.76
N SER A 133 3.08 -2.88 4.89
CA SER A 133 4.02 -3.42 5.87
C SER A 133 3.57 -4.76 6.45
N ILE A 134 2.25 -4.94 6.65
CA ILE A 134 1.69 -6.20 7.16
C ILE A 134 1.83 -7.31 6.11
N ALA A 135 1.55 -7.01 4.85
CA ALA A 135 1.71 -7.98 3.76
C ALA A 135 3.18 -8.36 3.56
N ALA A 136 4.08 -7.37 3.56
CA ALA A 136 5.52 -7.59 3.42
C ALA A 136 6.10 -8.42 4.59
N ASP A 137 5.78 -8.06 5.83
CA ASP A 137 6.21 -8.79 7.02
C ASP A 137 5.64 -10.20 7.06
N SER A 138 4.38 -10.38 6.66
CA SER A 138 3.75 -11.71 6.58
C SER A 138 4.44 -12.62 5.56
N LEU A 139 4.75 -12.10 4.37
CA LEU A 139 5.47 -12.84 3.34
C LEU A 139 6.93 -13.09 3.76
N SER A 140 7.55 -12.13 4.45
CA SER A 140 8.87 -12.31 5.05
C SER A 140 8.86 -13.43 6.09
N ALA A 141 7.88 -13.46 6.99
CA ALA A 141 7.74 -14.52 7.97
C ALA A 141 7.58 -15.92 7.29
N ILE A 142 6.73 -16.01 6.27
CA ILE A 142 6.54 -17.24 5.51
C ILE A 142 7.83 -17.68 4.80
N LYS A 143 8.63 -16.75 4.29
CA LYS A 143 9.87 -17.02 3.54
C LYS A 143 11.05 -17.40 4.42
N PHE A 144 11.22 -16.77 5.57
CA PHE A 144 12.43 -16.84 6.38
C PHE A 144 12.25 -17.56 7.73
N ALA A 145 11.00 -17.73 8.19
CA ALA A 145 10.67 -18.52 9.37
C ALA A 145 9.80 -19.73 9.01
N THR A 146 9.33 -20.47 10.00
CA THR A 146 8.31 -21.50 9.80
C THR A 146 6.98 -20.96 10.29
N VAL A 147 6.02 -20.78 9.39
CA VAL A 147 4.68 -20.29 9.70
C VAL A 147 3.68 -21.42 9.49
N ARG A 148 2.88 -21.72 10.54
CA ARG A 148 1.78 -22.69 10.50
C ARG A 148 0.45 -21.96 10.68
N VAL A 149 -0.52 -22.35 9.86
CA VAL A 149 -1.90 -21.85 9.97
C VAL A 149 -2.65 -22.67 11.00
N VAL A 150 -3.22 -22.00 11.99
CA VAL A 150 -4.25 -22.58 12.86
C VAL A 150 -5.61 -22.29 12.23
N ARG A 151 -6.34 -23.37 11.88
CA ARG A 151 -7.62 -23.26 11.16
C ARG A 151 -8.80 -23.47 12.10
N ASN A 152 -9.87 -22.73 11.86
CA ASN A 152 -11.15 -22.90 12.53
C ASN A 152 -11.95 -24.08 11.94
N GLU A 153 -13.15 -24.34 12.47
CA GLU A 153 -14.05 -25.42 12.00
C GLU A 153 -14.44 -25.32 10.51
N MET A 154 -14.36 -24.13 9.92
CA MET A 154 -14.60 -23.91 8.49
C MET A 154 -13.36 -24.15 7.62
N GLY A 155 -12.23 -24.53 8.20
CA GLY A 155 -10.95 -24.70 7.52
C GLY A 155 -10.25 -23.37 7.16
N LEU A 156 -10.71 -22.25 7.74
CA LEU A 156 -10.15 -20.93 7.48
C LEU A 156 -9.14 -20.53 8.55
N SER A 157 -8.19 -19.68 8.20
CA SER A 157 -7.17 -19.19 9.14
C SER A 157 -7.81 -18.41 10.29
N GLU A 158 -7.55 -18.83 11.51
CA GLU A 158 -7.92 -18.15 12.75
C GLU A 158 -6.73 -17.43 13.37
N SER A 159 -5.58 -18.08 13.39
CA SER A 159 -4.31 -17.55 13.87
C SER A 159 -3.13 -18.20 13.17
N PHE A 160 -1.92 -17.74 13.48
CA PHE A 160 -0.69 -18.28 12.92
C PHE A 160 0.33 -18.52 14.04
N GLU A 161 1.02 -19.68 13.96
CA GLU A 161 2.15 -20.01 14.80
C GLU A 161 3.42 -19.75 14.02
N ILE A 162 4.36 -19.00 14.60
CA ILE A 162 5.61 -18.59 13.95
C ILE A 162 6.76 -19.17 14.78
N GLU A 163 7.62 -19.94 14.12
CA GLU A 163 8.82 -20.50 14.72
C GLU A 163 10.05 -19.98 13.95
N GLY A 164 10.96 -19.32 14.65
CA GLY A 164 12.15 -18.68 14.09
C GLY A 164 12.00 -17.17 13.94
N GLU A 165 13.08 -16.53 13.50
CA GLU A 165 13.16 -15.10 13.28
C GLU A 165 13.05 -14.79 11.78
N TYR A 166 12.52 -13.60 11.46
CA TYR A 166 12.40 -13.10 10.10
C TYR A 166 12.65 -11.61 10.04
N PRO A 167 13.16 -11.07 8.92
CA PRO A 167 13.35 -9.65 8.76
C PRO A 167 12.02 -8.92 8.72
N CYS A 168 11.90 -7.82 9.48
CA CYS A 168 10.73 -6.94 9.49
C CYS A 168 11.01 -5.65 8.71
N TYR A 169 10.00 -5.19 7.98
CA TYR A 169 10.02 -3.94 7.24
C TYR A 169 10.23 -2.74 8.17
N GLY A 170 11.06 -1.78 7.71
CA GLY A 170 11.43 -0.61 8.50
C GLY A 170 12.79 -0.74 9.21
N ASN A 171 13.64 -1.67 8.80
CA ASN A 171 14.96 -1.88 9.37
C ASN A 171 16.11 -1.80 8.36
N ASP A 172 15.84 -1.25 7.17
CA ASP A 172 16.79 -1.15 6.05
C ASP A 172 17.35 -2.53 5.62
N ASP A 173 16.49 -3.55 5.67
CA ASP A 173 16.82 -4.92 5.31
C ASP A 173 16.23 -5.27 3.94
N ASP A 174 17.10 -5.40 2.94
CA ASP A 174 16.71 -5.68 1.55
C ASP A 174 15.91 -6.97 1.38
N ARG A 175 16.02 -7.93 2.30
CA ARG A 175 15.26 -9.17 2.23
C ARG A 175 13.77 -8.95 2.31
N VAL A 176 13.30 -8.05 3.17
CA VAL A 176 11.88 -7.69 3.32
C VAL A 176 11.52 -6.44 2.53
N ASP A 177 12.43 -5.46 2.40
CA ASP A 177 12.18 -4.25 1.63
C ASP A 177 11.92 -4.57 0.14
N ASN A 178 12.63 -5.56 -0.43
CA ASN A 178 12.37 -6.04 -1.78
C ASN A 178 11.01 -6.74 -1.92
N ILE A 179 10.52 -7.43 -0.89
CA ILE A 179 9.16 -7.99 -0.87
C ILE A 179 8.13 -6.85 -0.91
N ALA A 180 8.33 -5.80 -0.13
CA ALA A 180 7.44 -4.64 -0.15
C ALA A 180 7.41 -3.95 -1.52
N LYS A 181 8.58 -3.79 -2.17
CA LYS A 181 8.70 -3.25 -3.53
C LYS A 181 7.97 -4.13 -4.55
N GLU A 182 8.18 -5.44 -4.51
CA GLU A 182 7.53 -6.41 -5.40
C GLU A 182 6.00 -6.31 -5.30
N ILE A 183 5.44 -6.29 -4.08
CA ILE A 183 3.99 -6.13 -3.87
C ILE A 183 3.46 -4.85 -4.52
N VAL A 184 4.15 -3.72 -4.33
CA VAL A 184 3.73 -2.42 -4.89
C VAL A 184 3.84 -2.44 -6.41
N HIS A 185 4.93 -2.96 -6.95
CA HIS A 185 5.15 -3.09 -8.39
C HIS A 185 4.08 -3.96 -9.05
N ASP A 186 3.88 -5.17 -8.56
CA ASP A 186 2.92 -6.12 -9.13
C ASP A 186 1.50 -5.55 -9.12
N PHE A 187 1.09 -4.94 -8.01
CA PHE A 187 -0.24 -4.33 -7.94
C PHE A 187 -0.38 -3.12 -8.87
N SER A 188 0.67 -2.31 -9.01
CA SER A 188 0.72 -1.19 -9.95
C SER A 188 0.59 -1.65 -11.40
N GLU A 189 1.34 -2.69 -11.79
CA GLU A 189 1.29 -3.24 -13.15
C GLU A 189 -0.07 -3.88 -13.47
N GLU A 190 -0.69 -4.57 -12.52
CA GLU A 190 -2.05 -5.09 -12.68
C GLU A 190 -3.07 -3.97 -12.93
N LEU A 191 -2.96 -2.85 -12.23
CA LEU A 191 -3.83 -1.69 -12.45
C LEU A 191 -3.58 -1.02 -13.81
N LYS A 192 -2.31 -0.85 -14.22
CA LYS A 192 -1.92 -0.24 -15.50
C LYS A 192 -2.36 -1.06 -16.71
N ALA A 193 -2.47 -2.39 -16.56
CA ALA A 193 -2.90 -3.29 -17.62
C ALA A 193 -4.42 -3.19 -17.96
N LEU A 194 -5.22 -2.54 -17.11
CA LEU A 194 -6.67 -2.49 -17.23
C LEU A 194 -7.16 -1.23 -17.97
N PRO A 195 -8.27 -1.32 -18.74
CA PRO A 195 -8.83 -0.15 -19.42
C PRO A 195 -9.44 0.83 -18.42
N VAL A 196 -9.16 2.11 -18.60
CA VAL A 196 -9.61 3.18 -17.71
C VAL A 196 -10.53 4.14 -18.48
N TYR A 197 -11.60 4.59 -17.82
CA TYR A 197 -12.56 5.55 -18.38
C TYR A 197 -11.86 6.85 -18.81
N LYS A 198 -12.22 7.37 -20.00
CA LYS A 198 -11.60 8.55 -20.62
C LYS A 198 -10.08 8.47 -20.81
N ASN A 199 -9.51 7.28 -20.86
CA ASN A 199 -8.06 7.08 -20.95
C ASN A 199 -7.28 7.82 -19.86
N ALA A 200 -7.85 7.90 -18.66
CA ALA A 200 -7.15 8.46 -17.50
C ALA A 200 -5.89 7.63 -17.19
N GLU A 201 -4.86 8.27 -16.66
CA GLU A 201 -3.65 7.58 -16.21
C GLU A 201 -3.92 6.90 -14.85
N PRO A 202 -3.78 5.57 -14.73
CA PRO A 202 -3.84 4.92 -13.42
C PRO A 202 -2.60 5.29 -12.61
N THR A 203 -2.82 5.82 -11.41
CA THR A 203 -1.76 6.17 -10.46
C THR A 203 -2.02 5.49 -9.13
N LEU A 204 -0.99 5.00 -8.46
CA LEU A 204 -1.11 4.31 -7.18
C LEU A 204 -0.52 5.16 -6.05
N SER A 205 -1.18 5.17 -4.91
CA SER A 205 -0.66 5.73 -3.65
C SER A 205 -0.59 4.68 -2.55
N ILE A 206 0.40 4.82 -1.67
CA ILE A 206 0.48 4.05 -0.42
C ILE A 206 0.06 4.98 0.71
N LEU A 207 -1.23 4.97 0.99
CA LEU A 207 -1.86 5.94 1.91
C LEU A 207 -3.05 5.32 2.63
N THR A 208 -3.19 5.54 3.93
CA THR A 208 -4.37 5.11 4.69
C THR A 208 -5.08 6.25 5.44
N ILE A 209 -4.38 7.34 5.78
CA ILE A 209 -4.85 8.32 6.76
C ILE A 209 -5.27 7.57 8.04
N THR A 210 -6.39 7.92 8.66
CA THR A 210 -6.94 7.24 9.85
C THR A 210 -7.72 5.96 9.53
N SER A 211 -7.95 5.62 8.26
CA SER A 211 -8.65 4.39 7.87
C SER A 211 -7.85 3.11 8.14
N ASN A 212 -6.55 3.22 8.48
CA ASN A 212 -5.74 2.11 8.95
C ASN A 212 -6.37 1.34 10.13
N VAL A 213 -7.06 2.04 11.02
CA VAL A 213 -7.80 1.44 12.14
C VAL A 213 -8.95 0.56 11.62
N MET A 214 -9.75 1.08 10.68
CA MET A 214 -10.88 0.35 10.10
C MET A 214 -10.39 -0.89 9.32
N TYR A 215 -9.32 -0.76 8.53
CA TYR A 215 -8.75 -1.90 7.81
C TYR A 215 -8.27 -2.99 8.78
N GLY A 216 -7.59 -2.60 9.87
CA GLY A 216 -7.18 -3.51 10.92
C GLY A 216 -8.35 -4.26 11.55
N HIS A 217 -9.41 -3.55 11.91
CA HIS A 217 -10.63 -4.15 12.48
C HIS A 217 -11.29 -5.20 11.57
N LYS A 218 -11.27 -4.96 10.27
CA LYS A 218 -11.89 -5.86 9.27
C LYS A 218 -11.00 -7.01 8.82
N THR A 219 -9.75 -7.05 9.27
CA THR A 219 -8.77 -8.07 8.87
C THR A 219 -8.45 -9.01 10.01
N GLY A 220 -8.48 -10.31 9.74
CA GLY A 220 -8.11 -11.39 10.65
C GLY A 220 -6.67 -11.29 11.14
N ALA A 221 -6.23 -12.26 11.94
CA ALA A 221 -4.81 -12.42 12.27
C ALA A 221 -3.98 -12.63 10.99
N THR A 222 -2.72 -12.21 11.00
CA THR A 222 -1.83 -12.28 9.83
C THR A 222 -0.55 -13.04 10.13
N PRO A 223 0.10 -13.66 9.13
CA PRO A 223 1.28 -14.52 9.29
C PRO A 223 2.48 -13.85 9.97
N ASP A 224 2.52 -12.52 10.02
CA ASP A 224 3.51 -11.72 10.74
C ASP A 224 3.28 -11.62 12.26
N GLY A 225 2.27 -12.33 12.79
CA GLY A 225 1.91 -12.32 14.21
C GLY A 225 0.99 -11.16 14.64
N ARG A 226 0.49 -10.32 13.71
CA ARG A 226 -0.51 -9.32 14.03
C ARG A 226 -1.82 -9.99 14.43
N ALA A 227 -2.34 -9.68 15.61
CA ALA A 227 -3.61 -10.20 16.07
C ALA A 227 -4.80 -9.62 15.28
N LYS A 228 -5.87 -10.42 15.15
CA LYS A 228 -7.14 -9.98 14.57
C LYS A 228 -7.62 -8.67 15.18
N GLY A 229 -8.03 -7.72 14.35
CA GLY A 229 -8.59 -6.45 14.79
C GLY A 229 -7.57 -5.39 15.19
N THR A 230 -6.28 -5.71 15.28
CA THR A 230 -5.24 -4.72 15.53
C THR A 230 -5.14 -3.73 14.35
N ALA A 231 -5.04 -2.44 14.64
CA ALA A 231 -4.90 -1.41 13.61
C ALA A 231 -3.67 -1.68 12.72
N PHE A 232 -3.78 -1.32 11.45
CA PHE A 232 -2.63 -1.32 10.55
C PHE A 232 -1.70 -0.14 10.85
N ALA A 233 -0.45 -0.24 10.43
CA ALA A 233 0.39 0.93 10.31
C ALA A 233 -0.18 1.90 9.26
N PRO A 234 -0.12 3.22 9.45
CA PRO A 234 -0.60 4.18 8.48
C PRO A 234 0.32 4.26 7.25
N GLY A 235 -0.28 4.26 6.05
CA GLY A 235 0.46 4.41 4.80
C GLY A 235 1.55 3.35 4.62
N ALA A 236 2.76 3.79 4.34
CA ALA A 236 3.94 2.96 4.17
C ALA A 236 4.78 2.79 5.46
N ASN A 237 4.26 3.21 6.61
CA ASN A 237 4.95 3.02 7.87
C ASN A 237 5.17 1.52 8.19
N PRO A 238 6.29 1.17 8.81
CA PRO A 238 6.43 -0.14 9.45
C PRO A 238 5.41 -0.32 10.57
N MET A 239 5.06 -1.56 10.87
CA MET A 239 4.19 -1.86 12.02
C MET A 239 4.85 -1.43 13.32
N HIS A 240 4.03 -0.90 14.22
CA HIS A 240 4.50 -0.39 15.51
C HIS A 240 5.36 -1.40 16.26
N GLY A 241 6.55 -0.97 16.66
CA GLY A 241 7.51 -1.76 17.42
C GLY A 241 8.35 -2.75 16.61
N ARG A 242 8.25 -2.74 15.28
CA ARG A 242 9.06 -3.61 14.40
C ARG A 242 10.29 -2.93 13.82
N ASP A 243 10.28 -1.61 13.73
CA ASP A 243 11.39 -0.77 13.28
C ASP A 243 12.42 -0.56 14.41
N SER A 244 13.16 -1.61 14.73
CA SER A 244 14.07 -1.65 15.87
C SER A 244 15.46 -1.06 15.59
N HIS A 245 15.83 -0.83 14.32
CA HIS A 245 17.14 -0.31 13.91
C HIS A 245 17.23 1.22 13.87
N GLY A 246 16.20 1.90 14.38
CA GLY A 246 16.17 3.35 14.52
C GLY A 246 15.58 4.09 13.32
N ALA A 247 15.51 5.41 13.49
CA ALA A 247 14.77 6.30 12.59
C ALA A 247 15.29 6.28 11.14
N ILE A 248 16.60 6.30 10.95
CA ILE A 248 17.21 6.32 9.60
C ILE A 248 16.89 5.02 8.87
N ALA A 249 17.04 3.87 9.51
CA ALA A 249 16.71 2.59 8.90
C ALA A 249 15.20 2.51 8.51
N SER A 250 14.32 3.02 9.39
CA SER A 250 12.88 3.08 9.12
C SER A 250 12.57 3.94 7.89
N LEU A 251 13.16 5.12 7.78
CA LEU A 251 13.00 6.00 6.63
C LEU A 251 13.64 5.42 5.36
N SER A 252 14.80 4.75 5.47
CA SER A 252 15.48 4.10 4.33
C SER A 252 14.61 3.01 3.71
N SER A 253 13.98 2.16 4.51
CA SER A 253 13.06 1.14 3.99
C SER A 253 11.92 1.74 3.19
N VAL A 254 11.32 2.83 3.69
CA VAL A 254 10.23 3.54 2.97
C VAL A 254 10.76 4.20 1.69
N ALA A 255 11.95 4.81 1.74
CA ALA A 255 12.55 5.50 0.60
C ALA A 255 12.94 4.55 -0.56
N LYS A 256 13.06 3.25 -0.31
CA LYS A 256 13.31 2.24 -1.36
C LYS A 256 12.09 1.94 -2.23
N LEU A 257 10.88 2.32 -1.83
CA LEU A 257 9.69 2.13 -2.65
C LEU A 257 9.79 2.98 -3.92
N ASP A 258 9.41 2.39 -5.07
CA ASP A 258 9.54 3.07 -6.36
C ASP A 258 8.38 4.03 -6.61
N TYR A 259 8.68 5.32 -6.78
CA TYR A 259 7.69 6.34 -7.11
C TYR A 259 7.14 6.21 -8.54
N ASN A 260 7.79 5.45 -9.45
CA ASN A 260 7.20 5.13 -10.75
C ASN A 260 6.00 4.18 -10.60
N ASP A 261 6.01 3.33 -9.57
CA ASP A 261 4.89 2.45 -9.24
C ASP A 261 3.86 3.16 -8.35
N ALA A 262 4.31 4.08 -7.50
CA ALA A 262 3.46 4.85 -6.60
C ALA A 262 3.43 6.34 -6.98
N LYS A 263 3.08 6.65 -8.23
CA LYS A 263 3.05 8.02 -8.78
C LYS A 263 2.11 8.98 -8.04
N ASP A 264 1.11 8.44 -7.33
CA ASP A 264 0.16 9.22 -6.55
C ASP A 264 0.65 9.51 -5.13
N GLY A 265 1.86 9.06 -4.80
CA GLY A 265 2.56 9.40 -3.57
C GLY A 265 2.55 8.32 -2.49
N ILE A 266 3.48 8.48 -1.56
CA ILE A 266 3.72 7.56 -0.45
C ILE A 266 3.64 8.33 0.86
N SER A 267 2.72 7.93 1.74
CA SER A 267 2.58 8.52 3.07
C SER A 267 3.46 7.80 4.08
N ASN A 268 4.31 8.55 4.74
CA ASN A 268 5.05 8.10 5.91
C ASN A 268 4.90 9.12 7.04
N THR A 269 4.33 8.69 8.16
CA THR A 269 4.17 9.53 9.34
C THR A 269 5.33 9.26 10.29
N PHE A 270 6.17 10.25 10.51
CA PHE A 270 7.32 10.15 11.39
C PHE A 270 7.24 11.18 12.51
N SER A 271 7.44 10.74 13.76
CA SER A 271 7.41 11.61 14.93
C SER A 271 8.77 11.64 15.62
N ILE A 272 9.31 12.82 15.82
CA ILE A 272 10.58 13.03 16.50
C ILE A 272 10.36 13.83 17.78
N VAL A 273 10.94 13.37 18.89
CA VAL A 273 11.05 14.18 20.09
C VAL A 273 12.20 15.17 19.91
N PRO A 274 11.96 16.50 19.89
CA PRO A 274 13.02 17.47 19.57
C PRO A 274 14.30 17.34 20.39
N LYS A 275 14.20 16.91 21.66
CA LYS A 275 15.37 16.71 22.53
C LYS A 275 16.30 15.58 22.07
N SER A 276 15.78 14.58 21.32
CA SER A 276 16.61 13.48 20.78
C SER A 276 17.55 13.93 19.67
N LEU A 277 17.23 15.07 19.02
CA LEU A 277 18.06 15.66 17.97
C LEU A 277 19.24 16.49 18.49
N GLY A 278 19.35 16.72 19.82
CA GLY A 278 20.48 17.42 20.40
C GLY A 278 20.12 18.39 21.52
N PRO A 279 21.12 18.88 22.26
CA PRO A 279 20.89 19.73 23.40
C PRO A 279 20.52 21.19 23.06
N THR A 280 21.01 21.72 21.93
CA THR A 280 20.75 23.11 21.49
C THR A 280 19.83 23.18 20.29
N VAL A 281 19.29 24.37 20.00
CA VAL A 281 18.43 24.60 18.82
C VAL A 281 19.22 24.37 17.53
N GLU A 282 20.45 24.85 17.47
CA GLU A 282 21.34 24.72 16.31
C GLU A 282 21.65 23.26 16.02
N SER A 283 21.98 22.46 17.07
CA SER A 283 22.23 21.03 16.89
C SER A 283 20.98 20.26 16.44
N ARG A 284 19.80 20.65 16.94
CA ARG A 284 18.53 20.03 16.53
C ARG A 284 18.19 20.30 15.07
N ILE A 285 18.37 21.56 14.63
CA ILE A 285 18.18 21.94 13.24
C ILE A 285 19.17 21.20 12.34
N GLY A 286 20.46 21.23 12.69
CA GLY A 286 21.50 20.56 11.91
C GLY A 286 21.27 19.07 11.76
N ASN A 287 20.89 18.38 12.84
CA ASN A 287 20.62 16.94 12.81
C ASN A 287 19.31 16.60 12.08
N LEU A 288 18.27 17.46 12.17
CA LEU A 288 17.04 17.27 11.41
C LEU A 288 17.28 17.43 9.90
N VAL A 289 18.12 18.37 9.49
CA VAL A 289 18.46 18.57 8.07
C VAL A 289 19.33 17.45 7.54
N ALA A 290 20.20 16.87 8.39
CA ALA A 290 21.06 15.75 8.00
C ALA A 290 20.33 14.39 7.89
N MET A 291 19.15 14.29 8.49
CA MET A 291 18.27 13.12 8.44
C MET A 291 17.57 13.00 7.07
#